data_4e0f970d394a7dcfbbf691fae2066443
#
_entry.id   4e0f970d394a7dcfbbf691fae2066443
#
_cell.length_a   1.000
_cell.length_b   1.000
_cell.length_c   1.000
_cell.angle_alpha   90.00
_cell.angle_beta   90.00
_cell.angle_gamma   90.00
#
_symmetry.space_group_name_H-M   'P 1'
#
loop_
_entity.id
_entity.type
_entity.pdbx_description
1 polymer ?
#
loop_
_entity_poly.entity_id
_entity_poly.type
_entity_poly.pdbx_seq_one_letter_code
_entity_poly.pdbx_strand_id
1 'polypeptide(L)'
;VGGHCIGVDPYYLVYKANELKYHSQIISAGRFINDTMGGYIAKKLVKKLIGMGKGILGARVLVMGITFKENVADIRNSKVVDIINELKDFGVDVDVVDPYADSEEVKKMYGFKLIEKPRDNYDAIVVAVSHDAYKNLDEKYFKSLTYDNAVLVDVKGMYRDKIHELKYWSL
;
A
#
# COMPACT_ATOMS: atom_id res chain seq x y z
N VAL A 1 7.34 -6.87 -2.25
CA VAL A 1 8.26 -6.92 -1.11
C VAL A 1 9.24 -5.76 -1.21
N GLY A 2 9.30 -4.92 -0.15
CA GLY A 2 10.27 -3.84 0.01
C GLY A 2 11.47 -4.27 0.86
N GLY A 3 12.31 -3.29 1.24
CA GLY A 3 13.46 -3.48 2.10
C GLY A 3 14.82 -3.32 1.39
N HIS A 4 15.89 -3.43 2.15
CA HIS A 4 17.23 -3.02 1.69
C HIS A 4 17.89 -4.05 0.78
N CYS A 5 17.93 -5.31 1.17
CA CYS A 5 18.62 -6.35 0.42
C CYS A 5 17.72 -7.00 -0.62
N ILE A 6 16.57 -7.52 -0.21
CA ILE A 6 15.68 -8.31 -1.06
C ILE A 6 15.15 -7.50 -2.27
N GLY A 7 14.99 -6.18 -2.09
CA GLY A 7 14.56 -5.26 -3.14
C GLY A 7 15.68 -4.82 -4.09
N VAL A 8 16.95 -4.92 -3.68
CA VAL A 8 18.11 -4.27 -4.32
C VAL A 8 19.15 -5.27 -4.83
N ASP A 9 19.56 -6.24 -4.00
CA ASP A 9 20.68 -7.15 -4.34
C ASP A 9 20.48 -7.95 -5.64
N PRO A 10 19.25 -8.40 -5.99
CA PRO A 10 19.04 -9.08 -7.27
C PRO A 10 19.40 -8.22 -8.48
N TYR A 11 19.29 -6.88 -8.38
CA TYR A 11 19.67 -5.98 -9.47
C TYR A 11 21.19 -5.92 -9.65
N TYR A 12 21.98 -6.00 -8.57
CA TYR A 12 23.43 -6.10 -8.68
C TYR A 12 23.83 -7.38 -9.42
N LEU A 13 23.16 -8.50 -9.11
CA LEU A 13 23.41 -9.76 -9.81
C LEU A 13 23.02 -9.68 -11.30
N VAL A 14 21.87 -9.09 -11.62
CA VAL A 14 21.46 -8.86 -13.01
C VAL A 14 22.44 -7.97 -13.74
N TYR A 15 22.90 -6.88 -13.10
CA TYR A 15 23.91 -5.99 -13.66
C TYR A 15 25.20 -6.76 -13.98
N LYS A 16 25.72 -7.55 -13.03
CA LYS A 16 26.94 -8.35 -13.24
C LYS A 16 26.77 -9.42 -14.32
N ALA A 17 25.62 -10.05 -14.37
CA ALA A 17 25.30 -11.01 -15.44
C ALA A 17 25.35 -10.34 -16.83
N ASN A 18 24.77 -9.15 -16.95
CA ASN A 18 24.78 -8.39 -18.20
C ASN A 18 26.20 -7.98 -18.64
N GLU A 19 27.10 -7.59 -17.71
CA GLU A 19 28.50 -7.35 -18.01
C GLU A 19 29.20 -8.58 -18.62
N LEU A 20 28.81 -9.76 -18.15
CA LEU A 20 29.29 -11.05 -18.67
C LEU A 20 28.52 -11.53 -19.91
N LYS A 21 27.69 -10.68 -20.50
CA LYS A 21 26.83 -10.97 -21.66
C LYS A 21 25.82 -12.11 -21.40
N TYR A 22 25.47 -12.34 -20.15
CA TYR A 22 24.44 -13.29 -19.74
C TYR A 22 23.15 -12.55 -19.36
N HIS A 23 22.06 -12.85 -20.07
CA HIS A 23 20.75 -12.25 -19.79
C HIS A 23 19.97 -13.07 -18.76
N SER A 24 19.88 -12.53 -17.53
CA SER A 24 19.21 -13.19 -16.40
C SER A 24 17.69 -13.00 -16.47
N GLN A 25 17.00 -13.80 -17.28
CA GLN A 25 15.55 -13.65 -17.52
C GLN A 25 14.70 -13.89 -16.27
N ILE A 26 14.96 -14.95 -15.52
CA ILE A 26 14.15 -15.35 -14.35
C ILE A 26 14.22 -14.29 -13.26
N ILE A 27 15.43 -13.82 -12.92
CA ILE A 27 15.61 -12.81 -11.88
C ILE A 27 14.93 -11.50 -12.31
N SER A 28 15.15 -11.08 -13.56
CA SER A 28 14.53 -9.88 -14.11
C SER A 28 13.01 -9.95 -14.11
N ALA A 29 12.42 -11.08 -14.53
CA ALA A 29 10.98 -11.29 -14.50
C ALA A 29 10.42 -11.28 -13.08
N GLY A 30 11.07 -11.94 -12.12
CA GLY A 30 10.67 -11.93 -10.71
C GLY A 30 10.73 -10.52 -10.11
N ARG A 31 11.75 -9.73 -10.44
CA ARG A 31 11.83 -8.32 -10.02
C ARG A 31 10.73 -7.47 -10.64
N PHE A 32 10.48 -7.61 -11.92
CA PHE A 32 9.40 -6.90 -12.61
C PHE A 32 8.05 -7.16 -11.95
N ILE A 33 7.71 -8.42 -11.66
CA ILE A 33 6.45 -8.77 -10.96
C ILE A 33 6.39 -8.08 -9.61
N ASN A 34 7.46 -8.18 -8.79
CA ASN A 34 7.47 -7.52 -7.48
C ASN A 34 7.30 -6.00 -7.58
N ASP A 35 7.96 -5.38 -8.52
CA ASP A 35 7.96 -3.92 -8.64
C ASP A 35 6.63 -3.38 -9.18
N THR A 36 5.88 -4.17 -9.95
CA THR A 36 4.56 -3.79 -10.44
C THR A 36 3.42 -4.05 -9.44
N MET A 37 3.68 -4.71 -8.30
CA MET A 37 2.62 -5.08 -7.34
C MET A 37 1.92 -3.87 -6.71
N GLY A 38 2.63 -2.77 -6.44
CA GLY A 38 2.01 -1.54 -5.93
C GLY A 38 0.93 -1.01 -6.89
N GLY A 39 1.28 -0.86 -8.16
CA GLY A 39 0.34 -0.46 -9.21
C GLY A 39 -0.80 -1.46 -9.40
N TYR A 40 -0.54 -2.77 -9.29
CA TYR A 40 -1.59 -3.78 -9.35
C TYR A 40 -2.64 -3.60 -8.23
N ILE A 41 -2.19 -3.38 -6.99
CA ILE A 41 -3.08 -3.17 -5.83
C ILE A 41 -3.93 -1.90 -6.03
N ALA A 42 -3.30 -0.78 -6.41
CA ALA A 42 -3.99 0.47 -6.68
C ALA A 42 -5.05 0.32 -7.79
N LYS A 43 -4.69 -0.29 -8.92
CA LYS A 43 -5.61 -0.58 -10.04
C LYS A 43 -6.77 -1.48 -9.63
N LYS A 44 -6.53 -2.47 -8.77
CA LYS A 44 -7.60 -3.33 -8.22
C LYS A 44 -8.58 -2.52 -7.36
N LEU A 45 -8.08 -1.63 -6.50
CA LEU A 45 -8.91 -0.74 -5.70
C LEU A 45 -9.76 0.18 -6.60
N VAL A 46 -9.11 0.87 -7.55
CA VAL A 46 -9.79 1.77 -8.49
C VAL A 46 -10.91 1.04 -9.25
N LYS A 47 -10.63 -0.16 -9.77
CA LYS A 47 -11.66 -0.98 -10.44
C LYS A 47 -12.83 -1.35 -9.53
N LYS A 48 -12.59 -1.59 -8.24
CA LYS A 48 -13.66 -1.86 -7.27
C LYS A 48 -14.51 -0.62 -7.01
N LEU A 49 -13.90 0.55 -6.83
CA LEU A 49 -14.61 1.82 -6.66
C LEU A 49 -15.49 2.13 -7.89
N ILE A 50 -14.96 2.00 -9.10
CA ILE A 50 -15.72 2.15 -10.35
C ILE A 50 -16.90 1.17 -10.40
N GLY A 51 -16.67 -0.10 -10.08
CA GLY A 51 -17.71 -1.14 -10.07
C GLY A 51 -18.82 -0.88 -9.04
N MET A 52 -18.57 0.00 -8.07
CA MET A 52 -19.55 0.47 -7.08
C MET A 52 -20.22 1.79 -7.49
N GLY A 53 -19.97 2.28 -8.69
CA GLY A 53 -20.52 3.54 -9.20
C GLY A 53 -19.86 4.80 -8.59
N LYS A 54 -18.69 4.67 -7.93
CA LYS A 54 -17.98 5.81 -7.35
C LYS A 54 -17.10 6.52 -8.39
N GLY A 55 -17.10 7.86 -8.34
CA GLY A 55 -16.11 8.66 -9.04
C GLY A 55 -14.73 8.43 -8.46
N ILE A 56 -13.70 8.43 -9.31
CA ILE A 56 -12.32 8.22 -8.85
C ILE A 56 -11.63 9.55 -8.56
N LEU A 57 -11.86 10.54 -9.40
CA LEU A 57 -11.31 11.88 -9.18
C LEU A 57 -11.86 12.46 -7.87
N GLY A 58 -10.97 12.72 -6.91
CA GLY A 58 -11.32 13.23 -5.59
C GLY A 58 -11.87 12.16 -4.63
N ALA A 59 -11.90 10.88 -5.01
CA ALA A 59 -12.17 9.79 -4.07
C ALA A 59 -11.13 9.80 -2.93
N ARG A 60 -11.59 9.60 -1.69
CA ARG A 60 -10.71 9.67 -0.52
C ARG A 60 -10.31 8.28 -0.06
N VAL A 61 -9.02 8.03 0.03
CA VAL A 61 -8.45 6.74 0.44
C VAL A 61 -7.51 6.93 1.63
N LEU A 62 -7.72 6.16 2.68
CA LEU A 62 -6.79 6.04 3.79
C LEU A 62 -5.82 4.87 3.54
N VAL A 63 -4.52 5.13 3.58
CA VAL A 63 -3.48 4.10 3.59
C VAL A 63 -2.93 3.95 5.01
N MET A 64 -3.01 2.74 5.55
CA MET A 64 -2.54 2.39 6.89
C MET A 64 -1.25 1.58 6.81
N GLY A 65 -0.16 2.17 7.29
CA GLY A 65 1.19 1.62 7.23
C GLY A 65 1.96 2.10 6.00
N ILE A 66 3.18 2.63 6.20
CA ILE A 66 4.09 3.06 5.14
C ILE A 66 5.49 2.46 5.28
N THR A 67 5.80 1.83 6.40
CA THR A 67 7.09 1.17 6.61
C THR A 67 7.28 -0.02 5.66
N PHE A 68 8.53 -0.44 5.42
CA PHE A 68 8.78 -1.54 4.49
C PHE A 68 8.33 -2.91 5.02
N LYS A 69 8.18 -3.04 6.33
CA LYS A 69 7.61 -4.22 7.02
C LYS A 69 6.98 -3.84 8.35
N GLU A 70 6.27 -4.79 8.95
CA GLU A 70 5.60 -4.65 10.23
C GLU A 70 6.53 -4.34 11.41
N ASN A 71 6.07 -3.49 12.32
CA ASN A 71 6.65 -3.18 13.62
C ASN A 71 8.08 -2.61 13.60
N VAL A 72 8.41 -1.90 12.54
CA VAL A 72 9.67 -1.15 12.42
C VAL A 72 9.39 0.29 11.98
N ALA A 73 10.29 1.22 12.33
CA ALA A 73 10.17 2.62 11.93
C ALA A 73 10.72 2.91 10.52
N ASP A 74 11.38 1.95 9.89
CA ASP A 74 12.13 2.15 8.65
C ASP A 74 11.21 2.23 7.43
N ILE A 75 11.24 3.35 6.74
CA ILE A 75 10.43 3.64 5.55
C ILE A 75 11.17 3.43 4.22
N ARG A 76 12.49 3.19 4.26
CA ARG A 76 13.32 3.10 3.06
C ARG A 76 12.92 1.93 2.17
N ASN A 77 12.84 2.16 0.86
CA ASN A 77 12.42 1.17 -0.14
C ASN A 77 11.05 0.52 0.15
N SER A 78 10.15 1.24 0.81
CA SER A 78 8.79 0.77 1.02
C SER A 78 8.02 0.72 -0.30
N LYS A 79 7.45 -0.45 -0.61
CA LYS A 79 6.58 -0.64 -1.79
C LYS A 79 5.17 -0.06 -1.61
N VAL A 80 4.84 0.41 -0.41
CA VAL A 80 3.56 1.12 -0.16
C VAL A 80 3.54 2.45 -0.89
N VAL A 81 4.70 3.10 -1.04
CA VAL A 81 4.81 4.36 -1.78
C VAL A 81 4.37 4.21 -3.24
N ASP A 82 4.63 3.06 -3.86
CA ASP A 82 4.17 2.78 -5.22
C ASP A 82 2.63 2.71 -5.30
N ILE A 83 1.96 2.18 -4.26
CA ILE A 83 0.48 2.19 -4.16
C ILE A 83 -0.03 3.63 -4.05
N ILE A 84 0.58 4.44 -3.17
CA ILE A 84 0.19 5.83 -2.93
C ILE A 84 0.33 6.66 -4.20
N ASN A 85 1.46 6.55 -4.89
CA ASN A 85 1.72 7.30 -6.12
C ASN A 85 0.73 6.91 -7.22
N GLU A 86 0.52 5.62 -7.46
CA GLU A 86 -0.44 5.16 -8.47
C GLU A 86 -1.87 5.63 -8.16
N LEU A 87 -2.29 5.64 -6.89
CA LEU A 87 -3.60 6.19 -6.49
C LEU A 87 -3.69 7.69 -6.78
N LYS A 88 -2.64 8.45 -6.46
CA LYS A 88 -2.57 9.89 -6.76
C LYS A 88 -2.60 10.17 -8.27
N ASP A 89 -1.96 9.34 -9.07
CA ASP A 89 -1.98 9.45 -10.55
C ASP A 89 -3.40 9.25 -11.11
N PHE A 90 -4.25 8.48 -10.43
CA PHE A 90 -5.69 8.39 -10.74
C PHE A 90 -6.51 9.58 -10.24
N GLY A 91 -5.91 10.55 -9.56
CA GLY A 91 -6.60 11.71 -8.98
C GLY A 91 -7.31 11.40 -7.65
N VAL A 92 -6.90 10.35 -6.96
CA VAL A 92 -7.40 9.98 -5.62
C VAL A 92 -6.73 10.88 -4.56
N ASP A 93 -7.52 11.36 -3.60
CA ASP A 93 -7.00 12.04 -2.40
C ASP A 93 -6.58 11.00 -1.36
N VAL A 94 -5.27 10.95 -1.06
CA VAL A 94 -4.69 9.90 -0.24
C VAL A 94 -4.18 10.46 1.08
N ASP A 95 -4.79 10.03 2.17
CA ASP A 95 -4.29 10.20 3.53
C ASP A 95 -3.45 8.98 3.95
N VAL A 96 -2.39 9.19 4.71
CA VAL A 96 -1.49 8.12 5.17
C VAL A 96 -1.29 8.21 6.67
N VAL A 97 -1.45 7.08 7.37
CA VAL A 97 -1.14 6.93 8.80
C VAL A 97 -0.18 5.78 9.02
N ASP A 98 0.73 5.92 9.98
CA ASP A 98 1.61 4.85 10.42
C ASP A 98 1.99 5.06 11.90
N PRO A 99 1.91 4.04 12.77
CA PRO A 99 2.20 4.19 14.19
C PRO A 99 3.71 4.24 14.51
N TYR A 100 4.57 3.91 13.57
CA TYR A 100 6.02 3.77 13.77
C TYR A 100 6.84 4.75 12.93
N ALA A 101 6.34 5.19 11.78
CA ALA A 101 7.07 6.05 10.87
C ALA A 101 7.11 7.50 11.34
N ASP A 102 8.25 8.16 11.18
CA ASP A 102 8.40 9.59 11.44
C ASP A 102 7.87 10.42 10.25
N SER A 103 6.95 11.36 10.53
CA SER A 103 6.29 12.17 9.50
C SER A 103 7.23 13.13 8.77
N GLU A 104 8.25 13.65 9.45
CA GLU A 104 9.23 14.55 8.81
C GLU A 104 10.21 13.75 7.93
N GLU A 105 10.56 12.53 8.33
CA GLU A 105 11.34 11.63 7.48
C GLU A 105 10.55 11.22 6.22
N VAL A 106 9.27 10.89 6.36
CA VAL A 106 8.38 10.60 5.22
C VAL A 106 8.29 11.80 4.29
N LYS A 107 8.12 13.02 4.84
CA LYS A 107 8.09 14.24 4.04
C LYS A 107 9.40 14.48 3.29
N LYS A 108 10.53 14.29 3.95
CA LYS A 108 11.86 14.47 3.34
C LYS A 108 12.11 13.48 2.21
N MET A 109 11.70 12.22 2.40
CA MET A 109 11.99 11.13 1.47
C MET A 109 10.98 11.02 0.33
N TYR A 110 9.69 11.25 0.60
CA TYR A 110 8.60 10.96 -0.32
C TYR A 110 7.73 12.18 -0.67
N GLY A 111 7.98 13.34 -0.05
CA GLY A 111 7.33 14.60 -0.41
C GLY A 111 5.92 14.82 0.17
N PHE A 112 5.41 13.94 1.03
CA PHE A 112 4.13 14.10 1.71
C PHE A 112 4.26 13.81 3.21
N LYS A 113 3.29 14.30 4.01
CA LYS A 113 3.25 14.07 5.46
C LYS A 113 2.25 12.99 5.83
N LEU A 114 2.50 12.33 6.95
CA LEU A 114 1.51 11.51 7.63
C LEU A 114 0.49 12.41 8.33
N ILE A 115 -0.75 11.95 8.40
CA ILE A 115 -1.76 12.55 9.28
C ILE A 115 -1.67 11.88 10.66
N GLU A 116 -1.95 12.63 11.73
CA GLU A 116 -1.90 12.12 13.10
C GLU A 116 -3.03 11.12 13.39
N LYS A 117 -4.21 11.41 12.86
CA LYS A 117 -5.42 10.58 13.04
C LYS A 117 -6.19 10.48 11.73
N PRO A 118 -6.77 9.31 11.45
CA PRO A 118 -7.70 9.18 10.33
C PRO A 118 -8.83 10.20 10.41
N ARG A 119 -9.26 10.69 9.26
CA ARG A 119 -10.48 11.49 9.12
C ARG A 119 -11.67 10.55 8.93
N ASP A 120 -12.84 11.12 8.71
CA ASP A 120 -14.06 10.38 8.39
C ASP A 120 -14.34 10.40 6.89
N ASN A 121 -15.26 9.55 6.46
CA ASN A 121 -15.81 9.54 5.10
C ASN A 121 -14.78 9.17 4.03
N TYR A 122 -14.03 8.11 4.25
CA TYR A 122 -13.22 7.49 3.20
C TYR A 122 -14.06 6.61 2.26
N ASP A 123 -13.72 6.61 0.99
CA ASP A 123 -14.28 5.69 -0.01
C ASP A 123 -13.62 4.33 0.06
N ALA A 124 -12.39 4.28 0.54
CA ALA A 124 -11.69 3.03 0.81
C ALA A 124 -10.60 3.19 1.88
N ILE A 125 -10.23 2.06 2.48
CA ILE A 125 -9.08 1.94 3.36
C ILE A 125 -8.16 0.86 2.79
N VAL A 126 -6.85 1.13 2.74
CA VAL A 126 -5.81 0.17 2.36
C VAL A 126 -4.95 -0.11 3.59
N VAL A 127 -5.08 -1.30 4.17
CA VAL A 127 -4.14 -1.77 5.20
C VAL A 127 -2.94 -2.39 4.48
N ALA A 128 -1.89 -1.59 4.32
CA ALA A 128 -0.73 -1.93 3.51
C ALA A 128 0.35 -2.67 4.30
N VAL A 129 0.48 -2.38 5.60
CA VAL A 129 1.44 -3.02 6.51
C VAL A 129 0.71 -3.58 7.74
N SER A 130 1.04 -4.82 8.11
CA SER A 130 0.36 -5.56 9.20
C SER A 130 0.98 -5.28 10.56
N HIS A 131 1.00 -4.01 10.98
CA HIS A 131 1.48 -3.65 12.31
C HIS A 131 0.65 -4.28 13.42
N ASP A 132 1.31 -4.65 14.52
CA ASP A 132 0.63 -5.18 15.72
C ASP A 132 -0.39 -4.20 16.29
N ALA A 133 -0.14 -2.91 16.15
CA ALA A 133 -1.07 -1.85 16.53
C ALA A 133 -2.43 -1.93 15.81
N TYR A 134 -2.50 -2.59 14.66
CA TYR A 134 -3.72 -2.75 13.87
C TYR A 134 -4.45 -4.07 14.13
N LYS A 135 -3.83 -5.06 14.80
CA LYS A 135 -4.38 -6.43 14.96
C LYS A 135 -5.76 -6.49 15.62
N ASN A 136 -6.01 -5.55 16.53
CA ASN A 136 -7.25 -5.50 17.32
C ASN A 136 -8.33 -4.58 16.73
N LEU A 137 -8.08 -3.99 15.56
CA LEU A 137 -9.10 -3.22 14.85
C LEU A 137 -10.14 -4.19 14.27
N ASP A 138 -11.39 -3.82 14.44
CA ASP A 138 -12.54 -4.59 13.97
C ASP A 138 -13.27 -3.88 12.81
N GLU A 139 -14.24 -4.55 12.23
CA GLU A 139 -15.04 -3.98 11.14
C GLU A 139 -15.77 -2.69 11.56
N LYS A 140 -16.15 -2.59 12.84
CA LYS A 140 -16.83 -1.43 13.39
C LYS A 140 -15.95 -0.18 13.35
N TYR A 141 -14.66 -0.36 13.65
CA TYR A 141 -13.66 0.69 13.50
C TYR A 141 -13.55 1.17 12.06
N PHE A 142 -13.41 0.26 11.09
CA PHE A 142 -13.31 0.64 9.68
C PHE A 142 -14.58 1.32 9.17
N LYS A 143 -15.74 0.83 9.57
CA LYS A 143 -17.04 1.46 9.22
C LYS A 143 -17.18 2.87 9.80
N SER A 144 -16.62 3.14 10.98
CA SER A 144 -16.68 4.49 11.56
C SER A 144 -15.87 5.53 10.79
N LEU A 145 -14.91 5.10 9.97
CA LEU A 145 -14.05 5.97 9.16
C LEU A 145 -14.52 6.09 7.71
N THR A 146 -15.47 5.28 7.27
CA THR A 146 -15.84 5.16 5.86
C THR A 146 -17.28 5.55 5.58
N TYR A 147 -17.58 5.82 4.32
CA TYR A 147 -18.97 5.80 3.85
C TYR A 147 -19.53 4.36 3.93
N ASP A 148 -20.85 4.22 3.98
CA ASP A 148 -21.53 2.92 4.05
C ASP A 148 -21.14 1.96 2.92
N ASN A 149 -20.87 2.49 1.73
CA ASN A 149 -20.44 1.72 0.58
C ASN A 149 -18.94 1.96 0.31
N ALA A 150 -18.08 1.39 1.12
CA ALA A 150 -16.63 1.52 1.02
C ALA A 150 -15.91 0.17 0.81
N VAL A 151 -14.64 0.24 0.42
CA VAL A 151 -13.78 -0.92 0.19
C VAL A 151 -12.69 -1.00 1.24
N LEU A 152 -12.53 -2.15 1.88
CA LEU A 152 -11.34 -2.47 2.66
C LEU A 152 -10.40 -3.35 1.84
N VAL A 153 -9.23 -2.82 1.53
CA VAL A 153 -8.12 -3.54 0.91
C VAL A 153 -7.13 -3.93 2.00
N ASP A 154 -6.99 -5.20 2.25
CA ASP A 154 -6.09 -5.76 3.25
C ASP A 154 -4.96 -6.53 2.56
N VAL A 155 -3.84 -5.86 2.34
CA VAL A 155 -2.76 -6.39 1.51
C VAL A 155 -2.19 -7.71 2.04
N LYS A 156 -2.17 -7.89 3.35
CA LYS A 156 -1.60 -9.09 4.01
C LYS A 156 -2.65 -10.11 4.46
N GLY A 157 -3.95 -9.79 4.36
CA GLY A 157 -5.03 -10.67 4.80
C GLY A 157 -5.18 -10.78 6.33
N MET A 158 -4.81 -9.73 7.08
CA MET A 158 -4.89 -9.67 8.54
C MET A 158 -6.34 -9.81 9.07
N TYR A 159 -7.30 -9.33 8.28
CA TYR A 159 -8.72 -9.30 8.63
C TYR A 159 -9.56 -10.30 7.80
N ARG A 160 -8.91 -11.23 7.09
CA ARG A 160 -9.63 -12.31 6.42
C ARG A 160 -10.53 -13.01 7.43
N ASP A 161 -11.76 -13.27 7.09
CA ASP A 161 -12.79 -13.85 7.96
C ASP A 161 -13.29 -12.98 9.13
N LYS A 162 -12.86 -11.70 9.22
CA LYS A 162 -13.32 -10.76 10.24
C LYS A 162 -14.18 -9.62 9.67
N ILE A 163 -14.23 -9.48 8.34
CA ILE A 163 -14.95 -8.43 7.62
C ILE A 163 -16.09 -9.07 6.84
N HIS A 164 -17.32 -8.64 7.10
CA HIS A 164 -18.53 -9.27 6.56
C HIS A 164 -19.46 -8.29 5.85
N GLU A 165 -19.47 -7.02 6.25
CA GLU A 165 -20.37 -6.00 5.72
C GLU A 165 -19.67 -5.07 4.72
N LEU A 166 -18.41 -4.70 4.99
CA LEU A 166 -17.60 -3.91 4.05
C LEU A 166 -17.20 -4.77 2.85
N LYS A 167 -17.08 -4.13 1.68
CA LYS A 167 -16.47 -4.83 0.53
C LYS A 167 -14.99 -5.08 0.79
N TYR A 168 -14.66 -6.33 1.06
CA TYR A 168 -13.32 -6.77 1.40
C TYR A 168 -12.55 -7.32 0.19
N TRP A 169 -11.25 -7.06 0.14
CA TRP A 169 -10.33 -7.69 -0.78
C TRP A 169 -8.92 -7.81 -0.16
N SER A 170 -8.27 -8.95 -0.38
CA SER A 170 -6.87 -9.20 -0.02
C SER A 170 -6.10 -9.81 -1.19
N LEU A 171 -4.77 -9.79 -1.12
CA LEU A 171 -3.91 -10.55 -2.01
C LEU A 171 -3.99 -12.05 -1.73
#